data_aa759a813b6981903b4ab7229dee5fbd
#
_entry.id   aa759a813b6981903b4ab7229dee5fbd
#
_cell.length_a   1.000
_cell.length_b   1.000
_cell.length_c   1.000
_cell.angle_alpha   90.00
_cell.angle_beta   90.00
_cell.angle_gamma   90.00
#
_symmetry.space_group_name_H-M   'P 1'
#
loop_
_entity.id
_entity.type
_entity.pdbx_description
1 polymer ?
#
loop_
_entity_poly.entity_id
_entity_poly.type
_entity_poly.pdbx_seq_one_letter_code
_entity_poly.pdbx_strand_id
1 'polypeptide(L)'
;MDNYYLDNAATTRPKQEVIDAMMPYFEDKWWNPSSLYGESVNVKNDLDKARKTVADSINAKPNEIYFTSCGSESNCWAIQGFVKNVVKKGRTPVIITSKIEHKSIMSCVDDMELLGATVIRVPVDMCGFIDVQYLDNCLHTLKNRDILVSIQYANNECGTIQDIKRISEIVDGYGAVFHVDAVQAFGQADIDVNKLGIDMMSVSGHKLHTPKGIGFLYKRDDIDVAPLIYGSQMDGIRGGTENVPYIMGLAKAVDIARCNLDKHCIFSITDVRNYFIRELEDIGCQLVGPRKYRLPNNVCIMFPKGYGGEELLYMFDMSGIKVSTGSACNSHSKEPSYVMKALGLTDEEANRVVRFTISSDISFSDINKIVKEIERCMKIMRD
;
A
#
# COMPACT_ATOMS: atom_id res chain seq x y z
N MET A 1 -3.96 20.13 24.91
CA MET A 1 -3.90 20.24 23.44
C MET A 1 -4.54 18.99 22.86
N ASP A 2 -5.36 19.14 21.83
CA ASP A 2 -5.93 17.99 21.14
C ASP A 2 -4.81 17.25 20.43
N ASN A 3 -4.85 15.91 20.40
CA ASN A 3 -3.87 15.09 19.69
C ASN A 3 -4.47 14.61 18.35
N TYR A 4 -3.90 15.06 17.23
CA TYR A 4 -4.32 14.69 15.89
C TYR A 4 -3.34 13.72 15.24
N TYR A 5 -3.77 12.49 15.01
CA TYR A 5 -2.98 11.49 14.28
C TYR A 5 -3.31 11.58 12.78
N LEU A 6 -2.41 12.19 12.01
CA LEU A 6 -2.55 12.42 10.57
C LEU A 6 -1.48 11.66 9.75
N ASP A 7 -1.07 10.48 10.24
CA ASP A 7 -0.08 9.63 9.57
C ASP A 7 -0.61 8.19 9.33
N ASN A 8 -1.87 8.08 8.92
CA ASN A 8 -2.52 6.78 8.66
C ASN A 8 -1.87 6.01 7.50
N ALA A 9 -1.12 6.67 6.61
CA ALA A 9 -0.32 5.98 5.58
C ALA A 9 0.90 5.26 6.16
N ALA A 10 1.43 5.64 7.33
CA ALA A 10 2.49 4.89 8.01
C ALA A 10 1.93 3.67 8.75
N THR A 11 0.87 3.83 9.52
CA THR A 11 0.12 2.75 10.18
C THR A 11 -1.22 3.29 10.67
N THR A 12 -2.20 2.42 10.88
CA THR A 12 -3.47 2.80 11.48
C THR A 12 -3.62 2.19 12.88
N ARG A 13 -4.42 2.84 13.74
CA ARG A 13 -4.79 2.28 15.04
C ARG A 13 -5.72 1.08 14.82
N PRO A 14 -5.46 -0.09 15.43
CA PRO A 14 -6.39 -1.21 15.39
C PRO A 14 -7.77 -0.82 15.93
N LYS A 15 -8.82 -1.23 15.24
CA LYS A 15 -10.20 -1.03 15.71
C LYS A 15 -10.55 -2.07 16.78
N GLN A 16 -11.40 -1.68 17.72
CA GLN A 16 -11.80 -2.58 18.82
C GLN A 16 -12.49 -3.83 18.28
N GLU A 17 -13.37 -3.69 17.28
CA GLU A 17 -14.06 -4.81 16.66
C GLU A 17 -13.12 -5.82 15.99
N VAL A 18 -11.96 -5.35 15.52
CA VAL A 18 -10.91 -6.20 14.98
C VAL A 18 -10.22 -6.97 16.10
N ILE A 19 -9.88 -6.29 17.20
CA ILE A 19 -9.27 -6.92 18.39
C ILE A 19 -10.24 -7.97 18.97
N ASP A 20 -11.51 -7.63 19.13
CA ASP A 20 -12.53 -8.53 19.68
C ASP A 20 -12.71 -9.79 18.82
N ALA A 21 -12.59 -9.67 17.48
CA ALA A 21 -12.64 -10.81 16.56
C ALA A 21 -11.40 -11.72 16.69
N MET A 22 -10.27 -11.20 17.16
CA MET A 22 -9.03 -11.95 17.37
C MET A 22 -9.01 -12.71 18.69
N MET A 23 -9.57 -12.12 19.76
CA MET A 23 -9.43 -12.60 21.13
C MET A 23 -9.80 -14.07 21.34
N PRO A 24 -10.91 -14.60 20.78
CA PRO A 24 -11.27 -16.02 20.97
C PRO A 24 -10.17 -17.01 20.51
N TYR A 25 -9.32 -16.60 19.57
CA TYR A 25 -8.27 -17.46 19.01
C TYR A 25 -6.95 -17.37 19.79
N PHE A 26 -6.86 -16.52 20.80
CA PHE A 26 -5.80 -16.54 21.80
C PHE A 26 -6.18 -17.30 23.06
N GLU A 27 -7.46 -17.44 23.36
CA GLU A 27 -7.99 -17.99 24.61
C GLU A 27 -8.59 -19.39 24.43
N ASP A 28 -9.73 -19.49 23.73
CA ASP A 28 -10.52 -20.73 23.65
C ASP A 28 -10.26 -21.54 22.37
N LYS A 29 -9.92 -20.87 21.25
CA LYS A 29 -9.79 -21.45 19.90
C LYS A 29 -8.34 -21.46 19.41
N TRP A 30 -7.37 -21.68 20.29
CA TRP A 30 -5.94 -21.63 19.98
C TRP A 30 -5.39 -22.85 19.21
N TRP A 31 -6.23 -23.79 18.87
CA TRP A 31 -5.90 -25.07 18.24
C TRP A 31 -5.25 -24.92 16.85
N ASN A 32 -4.28 -25.80 16.56
CA ASN A 32 -3.66 -25.81 15.24
C ASN A 32 -4.66 -26.28 14.17
N PRO A 33 -4.97 -25.47 13.14
CA PRO A 33 -5.96 -25.82 12.10
C PRO A 33 -5.57 -27.05 11.25
N SER A 34 -4.30 -27.48 11.29
CA SER A 34 -3.83 -28.67 10.56
C SER A 34 -4.02 -29.99 11.34
N SER A 35 -4.47 -29.94 12.59
CA SER A 35 -4.72 -31.15 13.40
C SER A 35 -6.08 -31.77 13.08
N LEU A 36 -6.26 -33.06 13.42
CA LEU A 36 -7.44 -33.82 12.99
C LEU A 36 -8.56 -33.91 14.06
N TYR A 37 -8.37 -33.37 15.25
CA TYR A 37 -9.40 -33.39 16.31
C TYR A 37 -10.42 -32.26 16.15
N GLY A 38 -11.60 -32.42 16.77
CA GLY A 38 -12.79 -31.58 16.50
C GLY A 38 -12.59 -30.09 16.67
N GLU A 39 -11.85 -29.65 17.71
CA GLU A 39 -11.54 -28.25 17.96
C GLU A 39 -10.74 -27.63 16.82
N SER A 40 -9.75 -28.35 16.31
CA SER A 40 -8.94 -27.93 15.15
C SER A 40 -9.74 -27.84 13.87
N VAL A 41 -10.66 -28.78 13.64
CA VAL A 41 -11.60 -28.73 12.50
C VAL A 41 -12.46 -27.49 12.56
N ASN A 42 -12.94 -27.09 13.76
CA ASN A 42 -13.71 -25.86 13.94
C ASN A 42 -12.88 -24.61 13.61
N VAL A 43 -11.62 -24.55 14.08
CA VAL A 43 -10.69 -23.45 13.77
C VAL A 43 -10.40 -23.40 12.26
N LYS A 44 -10.19 -24.55 11.61
CA LYS A 44 -10.03 -24.61 10.16
C LYS A 44 -11.25 -24.07 9.41
N ASN A 45 -12.46 -24.46 9.82
CA ASN A 45 -13.70 -23.94 9.21
C ASN A 45 -13.81 -22.42 9.37
N ASP A 46 -13.41 -21.86 10.51
CA ASP A 46 -13.42 -20.42 10.74
C ASP A 46 -12.35 -19.74 9.84
N LEU A 47 -11.18 -20.35 9.71
CA LEU A 47 -10.11 -19.87 8.80
C LEU A 47 -10.57 -19.85 7.33
N ASP A 48 -11.27 -20.92 6.88
CA ASP A 48 -11.79 -21.01 5.51
C ASP A 48 -12.87 -19.94 5.25
N LYS A 49 -13.71 -19.62 6.24
CA LYS A 49 -14.66 -18.49 6.15
C LYS A 49 -13.93 -17.15 6.06
N ALA A 50 -12.91 -16.92 6.89
CA ALA A 50 -12.11 -15.71 6.86
C ALA A 50 -11.43 -15.52 5.49
N ARG A 51 -10.89 -16.60 4.92
CA ARG A 51 -10.30 -16.60 3.57
C ARG A 51 -11.34 -16.24 2.51
N LYS A 52 -12.54 -16.82 2.62
CA LYS A 52 -13.64 -16.49 1.72
C LYS A 52 -14.06 -15.03 1.82
N THR A 53 -14.15 -14.45 3.02
CA THR A 53 -14.44 -13.02 3.22
C THR A 53 -13.43 -12.14 2.50
N VAL A 54 -12.13 -12.44 2.61
CA VAL A 54 -11.08 -11.70 1.92
C VAL A 54 -11.20 -11.87 0.41
N ALA A 55 -11.41 -13.09 -0.08
CA ALA A 55 -11.57 -13.37 -1.51
C ALA A 55 -12.79 -12.63 -2.11
N ASP A 56 -13.95 -12.72 -1.45
CA ASP A 56 -15.19 -12.06 -1.89
C ASP A 56 -15.04 -10.53 -1.95
N SER A 57 -14.14 -9.94 -1.14
CA SER A 57 -13.92 -8.50 -1.12
C SER A 57 -13.26 -7.94 -2.37
N ILE A 58 -12.60 -8.78 -3.15
CA ILE A 58 -11.90 -8.43 -4.40
C ILE A 58 -12.40 -9.24 -5.60
N ASN A 59 -13.52 -9.96 -5.44
CA ASN A 59 -14.08 -10.85 -6.45
C ASN A 59 -13.12 -11.96 -6.92
N ALA A 60 -12.32 -12.51 -5.99
CA ALA A 60 -11.40 -13.62 -6.20
C ALA A 60 -11.98 -14.94 -5.65
N LYS A 61 -11.31 -16.06 -5.95
CA LYS A 61 -11.61 -17.36 -5.34
C LYS A 61 -10.83 -17.52 -4.03
N PRO A 62 -11.36 -18.29 -3.03
CA PRO A 62 -10.66 -18.51 -1.77
C PRO A 62 -9.26 -19.11 -1.90
N ASN A 63 -9.05 -20.02 -2.85
CA ASN A 63 -7.77 -20.65 -3.13
C ASN A 63 -6.73 -19.73 -3.81
N GLU A 64 -7.12 -18.51 -4.19
CA GLU A 64 -6.26 -17.47 -4.73
C GLU A 64 -5.73 -16.51 -3.64
N ILE A 65 -6.14 -16.69 -2.37
CA ILE A 65 -5.73 -15.85 -1.24
C ILE A 65 -4.70 -16.57 -0.38
N TYR A 66 -3.52 -15.98 -0.23
CA TYR A 66 -2.42 -16.50 0.57
C TYR A 66 -2.07 -15.50 1.68
N PHE A 67 -2.30 -15.86 2.94
CA PHE A 67 -1.96 -14.99 4.06
C PHE A 67 -0.45 -14.90 4.26
N THR A 68 0.01 -13.68 4.50
CA THR A 68 1.41 -13.32 4.72
C THR A 68 1.56 -12.54 6.02
N SER A 69 2.79 -12.27 6.45
CA SER A 69 3.03 -11.46 7.64
C SER A 69 2.87 -9.95 7.40
N CYS A 70 2.98 -9.49 6.16
CA CYS A 70 2.87 -8.06 5.82
C CYS A 70 2.87 -7.87 4.29
N GLY A 71 2.58 -6.64 3.84
CA GLY A 71 2.66 -6.27 2.43
C GLY A 71 4.05 -6.45 1.82
N SER A 72 5.12 -6.23 2.61
CA SER A 72 6.50 -6.44 2.13
C SER A 72 6.79 -7.91 1.83
N GLU A 73 6.30 -8.86 2.64
CA GLU A 73 6.39 -10.30 2.32
C GLU A 73 5.63 -10.61 1.03
N SER A 74 4.41 -10.06 0.87
CA SER A 74 3.60 -10.27 -0.34
C SER A 74 4.30 -9.73 -1.59
N ASN A 75 4.84 -8.51 -1.54
CA ASN A 75 5.59 -7.88 -2.64
C ASN A 75 6.84 -8.69 -3.01
N CYS A 76 7.66 -9.03 -2.01
CA CYS A 76 8.87 -9.82 -2.24
C CYS A 76 8.52 -11.22 -2.79
N TRP A 77 7.45 -11.84 -2.30
CA TRP A 77 7.05 -13.15 -2.78
C TRP A 77 6.57 -13.11 -4.23
N ALA A 78 5.74 -12.16 -4.61
CA ALA A 78 5.30 -11.99 -6.00
C ALA A 78 6.50 -11.86 -6.95
N ILE A 79 7.47 -11.01 -6.61
CA ILE A 79 8.65 -10.74 -7.44
C ILE A 79 9.63 -11.93 -7.43
N GLN A 80 10.10 -12.34 -6.25
CA GLN A 80 11.09 -13.41 -6.14
C GLN A 80 10.54 -14.76 -6.58
N GLY A 81 9.26 -15.03 -6.29
CA GLY A 81 8.60 -16.24 -6.70
C GLY A 81 8.50 -16.36 -8.23
N PHE A 82 8.16 -15.26 -8.90
CA PHE A 82 8.18 -15.18 -10.36
C PHE A 82 9.60 -15.41 -10.91
N VAL A 83 10.59 -14.66 -10.41
CA VAL A 83 11.99 -14.77 -10.84
C VAL A 83 12.52 -16.19 -10.68
N LYS A 84 12.35 -16.79 -9.49
CA LYS A 84 12.78 -18.16 -9.22
C LYS A 84 12.16 -19.16 -10.21
N ASN A 85 10.90 -18.96 -10.56
CA ASN A 85 10.19 -19.86 -11.48
C ASN A 85 10.71 -19.75 -12.92
N VAL A 86 10.98 -18.54 -13.39
CA VAL A 86 11.57 -18.29 -14.72
C VAL A 86 12.98 -18.86 -14.81
N VAL A 87 13.82 -18.63 -13.78
CA VAL A 87 15.18 -19.17 -13.71
C VAL A 87 15.21 -20.69 -13.69
N LYS A 88 14.29 -21.34 -12.97
CA LYS A 88 14.14 -22.81 -12.99
C LYS A 88 13.85 -23.38 -14.40
N LYS A 89 13.22 -22.58 -15.26
CA LYS A 89 12.96 -22.92 -16.67
C LYS A 89 14.18 -22.63 -17.58
N GLY A 90 15.32 -22.21 -17.00
CA GLY A 90 16.55 -21.87 -17.73
C GLY A 90 16.46 -20.55 -18.52
N ARG A 91 15.53 -19.66 -18.15
CA ARG A 91 15.27 -18.38 -18.84
C ARG A 91 15.66 -17.20 -17.98
N THR A 92 15.88 -16.04 -18.60
CA THR A 92 16.18 -14.79 -17.91
C THR A 92 14.89 -14.01 -17.68
N PRO A 93 14.51 -13.73 -16.42
CA PRO A 93 13.32 -12.96 -16.11
C PRO A 93 13.51 -11.47 -16.44
N VAL A 94 12.41 -10.82 -16.78
CA VAL A 94 12.33 -9.36 -16.92
C VAL A 94 11.35 -8.84 -15.87
N ILE A 95 11.74 -7.78 -15.17
CA ILE A 95 10.90 -7.08 -14.21
C ILE A 95 10.75 -5.63 -14.72
N ILE A 96 9.52 -5.18 -14.89
CA ILE A 96 9.21 -3.79 -15.19
C ILE A 96 8.45 -3.22 -13.98
N THR A 97 8.94 -2.12 -13.44
CA THR A 97 8.36 -1.46 -12.26
C THR A 97 8.40 0.06 -12.42
N SER A 98 7.78 0.84 -11.54
CA SER A 98 7.90 2.29 -11.60
C SER A 98 9.06 2.84 -10.77
N LYS A 99 9.41 4.13 -10.97
CA LYS A 99 10.43 4.82 -10.16
C LYS A 99 9.93 5.22 -8.76
N ILE A 100 8.65 5.04 -8.47
CA ILE A 100 8.01 5.54 -7.24
C ILE A 100 7.38 4.43 -6.39
N GLU A 101 7.77 3.17 -6.62
CA GLU A 101 7.27 2.04 -5.84
C GLU A 101 7.71 2.10 -4.38
N HIS A 102 6.98 1.39 -3.51
CA HIS A 102 7.38 1.23 -2.12
C HIS A 102 8.77 0.59 -2.01
N LYS A 103 9.52 0.94 -0.95
CA LYS A 103 10.89 0.44 -0.72
C LYS A 103 11.01 -1.09 -0.75
N SER A 104 9.96 -1.83 -0.32
CA SER A 104 9.95 -3.30 -0.40
C SER A 104 10.01 -3.82 -1.84
N ILE A 105 9.44 -3.11 -2.81
CA ILE A 105 9.57 -3.43 -4.24
C ILE A 105 10.92 -2.97 -4.74
N MET A 106 11.30 -1.70 -4.51
CA MET A 106 12.55 -1.15 -5.02
C MET A 106 13.76 -1.98 -4.60
N SER A 107 13.89 -2.27 -3.30
CA SER A 107 15.02 -3.09 -2.81
C SER A 107 14.96 -4.54 -3.29
N CYS A 108 13.75 -5.10 -3.45
CA CYS A 108 13.60 -6.46 -3.97
C CYS A 108 14.03 -6.55 -5.45
N VAL A 109 13.65 -5.57 -6.28
CA VAL A 109 14.04 -5.58 -7.69
C VAL A 109 15.53 -5.28 -7.87
N ASP A 110 16.13 -4.42 -7.01
CA ASP A 110 17.58 -4.18 -7.00
C ASP A 110 18.35 -5.49 -6.72
N ASP A 111 17.88 -6.29 -5.75
CA ASP A 111 18.47 -7.60 -5.44
C ASP A 111 18.29 -8.59 -6.60
N MET A 112 17.13 -8.63 -7.24
CA MET A 112 16.90 -9.49 -8.40
C MET A 112 17.74 -9.08 -9.61
N GLU A 113 18.04 -7.80 -9.79
CA GLU A 113 18.92 -7.28 -10.83
C GLU A 113 20.36 -7.77 -10.61
N LEU A 114 20.86 -7.74 -9.36
CA LEU A 114 22.15 -8.32 -8.98
C LEU A 114 22.24 -9.83 -9.25
N LEU A 115 21.10 -10.53 -9.16
CA LEU A 115 20.98 -11.97 -9.44
C LEU A 115 20.76 -12.27 -10.94
N GLY A 116 20.83 -11.28 -11.82
CA GLY A 116 20.79 -11.45 -13.28
C GLY A 116 19.43 -11.26 -13.94
N ALA A 117 18.43 -10.76 -13.22
CA ALA A 117 17.18 -10.31 -13.85
C ALA A 117 17.39 -9.01 -14.65
N THR A 118 16.67 -8.84 -15.74
CA THR A 118 16.59 -7.53 -16.42
C THR A 118 15.56 -6.66 -15.72
N VAL A 119 15.95 -5.50 -15.22
CA VAL A 119 15.04 -4.58 -14.51
C VAL A 119 14.89 -3.27 -15.28
N ILE A 120 13.63 -2.85 -15.50
CA ILE A 120 13.28 -1.57 -16.12
C ILE A 120 12.42 -0.77 -15.16
N ARG A 121 12.78 0.48 -14.93
CA ARG A 121 12.06 1.40 -14.05
C ARG A 121 11.37 2.48 -14.88
N VAL A 122 10.05 2.33 -15.07
CA VAL A 122 9.21 3.26 -15.84
C VAL A 122 9.21 4.63 -15.18
N PRO A 123 9.45 5.71 -15.94
CA PRO A 123 9.36 7.07 -15.42
C PRO A 123 7.92 7.45 -15.07
N VAL A 124 7.79 8.51 -14.28
CA VAL A 124 6.51 9.13 -13.92
C VAL A 124 6.52 10.61 -14.28
N ASP A 125 5.33 11.19 -14.41
CA ASP A 125 5.17 12.64 -14.57
C ASP A 125 5.20 13.38 -13.21
N MET A 126 5.07 14.69 -13.23
CA MET A 126 5.05 15.54 -12.03
C MET A 126 3.87 15.25 -11.09
N CYS A 127 2.84 14.58 -11.57
CA CYS A 127 1.71 14.12 -10.78
C CYS A 127 1.91 12.70 -10.22
N GLY A 128 2.95 11.98 -10.64
CA GLY A 128 3.22 10.61 -10.22
C GLY A 128 2.47 9.54 -11.02
N PHE A 129 1.90 9.89 -12.18
CA PHE A 129 1.36 8.88 -13.10
C PHE A 129 2.51 8.26 -13.91
N ILE A 130 2.47 6.94 -14.07
CA ILE A 130 3.47 6.26 -14.90
C ILE A 130 3.34 6.66 -16.38
N ASP A 131 4.46 6.69 -17.09
CA ASP A 131 4.49 6.85 -18.53
C ASP A 131 4.05 5.54 -19.20
N VAL A 132 2.76 5.45 -19.51
CA VAL A 132 2.16 4.26 -20.14
C VAL A 132 2.68 4.01 -21.55
N GLN A 133 3.10 5.06 -22.28
CA GLN A 133 3.69 4.91 -23.61
C GLN A 133 5.09 4.29 -23.52
N TYR A 134 5.88 4.72 -22.51
CA TYR A 134 7.18 4.11 -22.24
C TYR A 134 7.03 2.64 -21.85
N LEU A 135 6.03 2.31 -21.00
CA LEU A 135 5.71 0.92 -20.64
C LEU A 135 5.37 0.07 -21.87
N ASP A 136 4.49 0.56 -22.74
CA ASP A 136 4.08 -0.14 -23.97
C ASP A 136 5.28 -0.40 -24.90
N ASN A 137 6.14 0.60 -25.10
CA ASN A 137 7.36 0.48 -25.89
C ASN A 137 8.34 -0.56 -25.32
N CYS A 138 8.49 -0.62 -23.98
CA CYS A 138 9.32 -1.62 -23.31
C CYS A 138 8.76 -3.04 -23.54
N LEU A 139 7.47 -3.23 -23.34
CA LEU A 139 6.81 -4.51 -23.53
C LEU A 139 6.89 -4.96 -24.99
N HIS A 140 6.70 -4.05 -25.95
CA HIS A 140 6.85 -4.34 -27.38
C HIS A 140 8.27 -4.83 -27.72
N THR A 141 9.29 -4.18 -27.16
CA THR A 141 10.70 -4.55 -27.41
C THR A 141 11.06 -5.90 -26.81
N LEU A 142 10.45 -6.25 -25.68
CA LEU A 142 10.75 -7.45 -24.89
C LEU A 142 9.76 -8.59 -25.13
N LYS A 143 8.88 -8.47 -26.11
CA LYS A 143 7.92 -9.54 -26.45
C LYS A 143 8.65 -10.88 -26.60
N ASN A 144 8.00 -11.95 -26.16
CA ASN A 144 8.56 -13.30 -26.07
C ASN A 144 9.55 -13.54 -24.91
N ARG A 145 9.65 -12.63 -23.95
CA ARG A 145 10.35 -12.86 -22.68
C ARG A 145 9.34 -13.16 -21.56
N ASP A 146 9.81 -13.75 -20.47
CA ASP A 146 9.01 -13.85 -19.26
C ASP A 146 9.07 -12.53 -18.50
N ILE A 147 7.98 -11.78 -18.51
CA ILE A 147 7.90 -10.42 -17.98
C ILE A 147 6.93 -10.39 -16.80
N LEU A 148 7.39 -9.80 -15.69
CA LEU A 148 6.56 -9.33 -14.59
C LEU A 148 6.50 -7.80 -14.63
N VAL A 149 5.31 -7.25 -14.72
CA VAL A 149 5.06 -5.82 -14.48
C VAL A 149 4.55 -5.66 -13.05
N SER A 150 5.24 -4.87 -12.23
CA SER A 150 4.88 -4.62 -10.84
C SER A 150 4.70 -3.12 -10.61
N ILE A 151 3.45 -2.67 -10.46
CA ILE A 151 3.09 -1.26 -10.29
C ILE A 151 2.18 -1.11 -9.08
N GLN A 152 2.45 -0.11 -8.25
CA GLN A 152 1.57 0.22 -7.13
C GLN A 152 0.22 0.76 -7.62
N TYR A 153 -0.86 0.39 -6.93
CA TYR A 153 -2.18 0.95 -7.21
C TYR A 153 -2.25 2.44 -6.86
N ALA A 154 -1.72 2.77 -5.68
CA ALA A 154 -1.66 4.16 -5.22
C ALA A 154 -0.36 4.44 -4.45
N ASN A 155 0.20 5.61 -4.66
CA ASN A 155 1.44 6.01 -3.99
C ASN A 155 1.17 6.48 -2.56
N ASN A 156 1.97 5.99 -1.63
CA ASN A 156 1.85 6.30 -0.20
C ASN A 156 2.32 7.71 0.19
N GLU A 157 3.06 8.41 -0.66
CA GLU A 157 3.55 9.77 -0.41
C GLU A 157 2.69 10.81 -1.11
N CYS A 158 2.69 10.86 -2.45
CA CYS A 158 1.93 11.85 -3.21
C CYS A 158 0.43 11.50 -3.37
N GLY A 159 0.01 10.28 -3.03
CA GLY A 159 -1.39 9.87 -3.05
C GLY A 159 -1.96 9.53 -4.42
N THR A 160 -1.17 9.57 -5.49
CA THR A 160 -1.58 9.32 -6.87
C THR A 160 -2.14 7.90 -7.03
N ILE A 161 -3.33 7.79 -7.60
CA ILE A 161 -3.96 6.52 -7.98
C ILE A 161 -3.70 6.26 -9.45
N GLN A 162 -3.04 5.15 -9.79
CA GLN A 162 -2.75 4.74 -11.17
C GLN A 162 -4.00 4.20 -11.88
N ASP A 163 -4.07 4.37 -13.19
CA ASP A 163 -5.10 3.75 -14.02
C ASP A 163 -4.76 2.26 -14.26
N ILE A 164 -5.04 1.44 -13.23
CA ILE A 164 -4.72 0.01 -13.21
C ILE A 164 -5.37 -0.72 -14.39
N LYS A 165 -6.59 -0.34 -14.74
CA LYS A 165 -7.30 -0.99 -15.86
C LYS A 165 -6.59 -0.77 -17.19
N ARG A 166 -6.19 0.46 -17.49
CA ARG A 166 -5.44 0.78 -18.70
C ARG A 166 -4.07 0.11 -18.71
N ILE A 167 -3.38 0.09 -17.56
CA ILE A 167 -2.07 -0.58 -17.43
C ILE A 167 -2.24 -2.07 -17.70
N SER A 168 -3.23 -2.72 -17.09
CA SER A 168 -3.47 -4.16 -17.26
C SER A 168 -3.79 -4.53 -18.71
N GLU A 169 -4.57 -3.72 -19.43
CA GLU A 169 -4.88 -3.95 -20.83
C GLU A 169 -3.62 -3.92 -21.73
N ILE A 170 -2.69 -3.01 -21.42
CA ILE A 170 -1.40 -2.97 -22.12
C ILE A 170 -0.58 -4.22 -21.78
N VAL A 171 -0.47 -4.58 -20.50
CA VAL A 171 0.33 -5.71 -20.01
C VAL A 171 -0.18 -7.05 -20.58
N ASP A 172 -1.50 -7.26 -20.54
CA ASP A 172 -2.17 -8.45 -21.06
C ASP A 172 -1.96 -8.60 -22.59
N GLY A 173 -1.96 -7.49 -23.33
CA GLY A 173 -1.69 -7.48 -24.77
C GLY A 173 -0.33 -8.06 -25.18
N TYR A 174 0.62 -8.18 -24.24
CA TYR A 174 1.94 -8.82 -24.44
C TYR A 174 2.10 -10.14 -23.69
N GLY A 175 1.07 -10.63 -23.01
CA GLY A 175 1.12 -11.86 -22.23
C GLY A 175 2.06 -11.79 -21.02
N ALA A 176 2.31 -10.60 -20.49
CA ALA A 176 3.10 -10.39 -19.30
C ALA A 176 2.25 -10.58 -18.03
N VAL A 177 2.88 -10.95 -16.90
CA VAL A 177 2.22 -11.09 -15.60
C VAL A 177 2.11 -9.72 -14.93
N PHE A 178 0.94 -9.39 -14.40
CA PHE A 178 0.69 -8.11 -13.73
C PHE A 178 0.52 -8.25 -12.23
N HIS A 179 1.47 -7.70 -11.47
CA HIS A 179 1.43 -7.56 -10.01
C HIS A 179 1.10 -6.12 -9.62
N VAL A 180 0.21 -5.97 -8.64
CA VAL A 180 -0.21 -4.67 -8.12
C VAL A 180 0.06 -4.59 -6.61
N ASP A 181 0.87 -3.63 -6.17
CA ASP A 181 0.94 -3.26 -4.75
C ASP A 181 -0.28 -2.39 -4.40
N ALA A 182 -1.28 -3.01 -3.78
CA ALA A 182 -2.51 -2.35 -3.35
C ALA A 182 -2.52 -1.96 -1.87
N VAL A 183 -1.38 -1.97 -1.19
CA VAL A 183 -1.27 -1.72 0.26
C VAL A 183 -1.90 -0.39 0.67
N GLN A 184 -1.80 0.65 -0.15
CA GLN A 184 -2.42 1.95 0.15
C GLN A 184 -3.84 2.10 -0.43
N ALA A 185 -4.20 1.29 -1.42
CA ALA A 185 -5.47 1.41 -2.12
C ALA A 185 -6.56 0.51 -1.55
N PHE A 186 -6.20 -0.67 -1.02
CA PHE A 186 -7.16 -1.62 -0.49
C PHE A 186 -7.91 -1.02 0.71
N GLY A 187 -9.24 -1.04 0.64
CA GLY A 187 -10.12 -0.37 1.62
C GLY A 187 -10.32 1.14 1.38
N GLN A 188 -9.64 1.72 0.38
CA GLN A 188 -9.80 3.11 -0.05
C GLN A 188 -10.36 3.22 -1.47
N ALA A 189 -10.28 2.15 -2.26
CA ALA A 189 -10.82 2.03 -3.61
C ALA A 189 -11.58 0.71 -3.75
N ASP A 190 -12.58 0.71 -4.63
CA ASP A 190 -13.27 -0.52 -5.02
C ASP A 190 -12.38 -1.34 -5.97
N ILE A 191 -11.97 -2.53 -5.54
CA ILE A 191 -11.04 -3.39 -6.26
C ILE A 191 -11.75 -4.69 -6.64
N ASP A 192 -11.90 -4.91 -7.93
CA ASP A 192 -12.34 -6.17 -8.53
C ASP A 192 -11.19 -6.67 -9.41
N VAL A 193 -10.47 -7.71 -8.95
CA VAL A 193 -9.25 -8.18 -9.62
C VAL A 193 -9.53 -8.70 -11.03
N ASN A 194 -10.71 -9.27 -11.27
CA ASN A 194 -11.10 -9.75 -12.59
C ASN A 194 -11.38 -8.60 -13.56
N LYS A 195 -12.15 -7.59 -13.12
CA LYS A 195 -12.42 -6.41 -13.96
C LYS A 195 -11.19 -5.59 -14.25
N LEU A 196 -10.29 -5.48 -13.28
CA LEU A 196 -9.04 -4.72 -13.41
C LEU A 196 -7.94 -5.50 -14.15
N GLY A 197 -8.09 -6.82 -14.33
CA GLY A 197 -7.10 -7.67 -14.99
C GLY A 197 -5.81 -7.81 -14.19
N ILE A 198 -5.94 -7.98 -12.87
CA ILE A 198 -4.81 -8.13 -11.95
C ILE A 198 -4.49 -9.62 -11.79
N ASP A 199 -3.24 -10.01 -11.96
CA ASP A 199 -2.79 -11.40 -11.80
C ASP A 199 -2.33 -11.69 -10.36
N MET A 200 -1.66 -10.72 -9.73
CA MET A 200 -1.23 -10.79 -8.35
C MET A 200 -1.45 -9.44 -7.67
N MET A 201 -1.80 -9.46 -6.38
CA MET A 201 -2.00 -8.23 -5.62
C MET A 201 -1.54 -8.39 -4.18
N SER A 202 -0.77 -7.42 -3.70
CA SER A 202 -0.26 -7.37 -2.33
C SER A 202 -1.07 -6.42 -1.45
N VAL A 203 -1.41 -6.87 -0.23
CA VAL A 203 -2.15 -6.09 0.78
C VAL A 203 -1.49 -6.23 2.16
N SER A 204 -1.59 -5.19 2.96
CA SER A 204 -1.11 -5.16 4.35
C SER A 204 -2.22 -4.77 5.33
N GLY A 205 -2.47 -5.59 6.34
CA GLY A 205 -3.58 -5.41 7.26
C GLY A 205 -3.47 -4.15 8.12
N HIS A 206 -2.25 -3.76 8.52
CA HIS A 206 -2.07 -2.58 9.40
C HIS A 206 -2.44 -1.23 8.73
N LYS A 207 -2.74 -1.22 7.44
CA LYS A 207 -3.34 -0.07 6.74
C LYS A 207 -4.87 -0.11 6.79
N LEU A 208 -5.45 -1.23 7.28
CA LEU A 208 -6.87 -1.49 7.42
C LEU A 208 -7.33 -1.58 8.88
N HIS A 209 -6.60 -0.95 9.80
CA HIS A 209 -6.92 -1.00 11.22
C HIS A 209 -6.79 -2.40 11.86
N THR A 210 -5.91 -3.27 11.35
CA THR A 210 -5.47 -4.46 12.08
C THR A 210 -4.21 -4.18 12.88
N PRO A 211 -3.83 -5.04 13.85
CA PRO A 211 -2.45 -5.10 14.33
C PRO A 211 -1.48 -5.35 13.18
N LYS A 212 -0.20 -4.97 13.39
CA LYS A 212 0.91 -5.31 12.49
C LYS A 212 1.14 -6.82 12.50
N GLY A 213 1.68 -7.41 11.42
CA GLY A 213 2.02 -8.83 11.39
C GLY A 213 1.04 -9.69 10.57
N ILE A 214 0.20 -9.07 9.75
CA ILE A 214 -0.72 -9.74 8.83
C ILE A 214 -0.86 -8.98 7.51
N GLY A 215 -0.94 -9.72 6.42
CA GLY A 215 -1.25 -9.27 5.08
C GLY A 215 -1.74 -10.43 4.24
N PHE A 216 -1.91 -10.23 2.95
CA PHE A 216 -2.15 -11.32 2.01
C PHE A 216 -1.59 -10.99 0.62
N LEU A 217 -1.28 -12.05 -0.12
CA LEU A 217 -1.07 -12.03 -1.55
C LEU A 217 -2.30 -12.68 -2.21
N TYR A 218 -2.98 -11.95 -3.08
CA TYR A 218 -3.84 -12.52 -4.10
C TYR A 218 -2.94 -13.00 -5.25
N LYS A 219 -3.18 -14.22 -5.72
CA LYS A 219 -2.51 -14.80 -6.86
C LYS A 219 -3.54 -15.60 -7.66
N ARG A 220 -3.79 -15.20 -8.91
CA ARG A 220 -4.69 -15.93 -9.80
C ARG A 220 -4.19 -17.38 -9.97
N ASP A 221 -5.09 -18.32 -10.01
CA ASP A 221 -4.80 -19.77 -9.97
C ASP A 221 -3.77 -20.22 -11.01
N ASP A 222 -3.85 -19.68 -12.24
CA ASP A 222 -2.99 -20.04 -13.37
C ASP A 222 -1.62 -19.35 -13.35
N ILE A 223 -1.38 -18.43 -12.44
CA ILE A 223 -0.07 -17.80 -12.28
C ILE A 223 0.83 -18.67 -11.42
N ASP A 224 1.97 -19.08 -11.98
CA ASP A 224 2.92 -19.95 -11.34
C ASP A 224 4.05 -19.14 -10.69
N VAL A 225 4.11 -19.16 -9.35
CA VAL A 225 5.19 -18.53 -8.56
C VAL A 225 5.78 -19.53 -7.58
N ALA A 226 7.10 -19.54 -7.44
CA ALA A 226 7.77 -20.41 -6.48
C ALA A 226 7.51 -19.92 -5.04
N PRO A 227 7.45 -20.83 -4.05
CA PRO A 227 7.35 -20.45 -2.65
C PRO A 227 8.50 -19.54 -2.21
N LEU A 228 8.19 -18.54 -1.38
CA LEU A 228 9.18 -17.76 -0.64
C LEU A 228 9.55 -18.47 0.67
N ILE A 229 8.55 -18.93 1.40
CA ILE A 229 8.69 -19.68 2.65
C ILE A 229 8.21 -21.12 2.38
N TYR A 230 9.10 -22.09 2.55
CA TYR A 230 8.81 -23.50 2.29
C TYR A 230 8.09 -24.15 3.47
N GLY A 231 7.18 -25.07 3.20
CA GLY A 231 6.40 -25.84 4.18
C GLY A 231 5.27 -26.59 3.52
N SER A 232 4.37 -27.16 4.31
CA SER A 232 3.21 -27.93 3.84
C SER A 232 1.89 -27.12 3.84
N GLN A 233 1.88 -25.97 4.50
CA GLN A 233 0.68 -25.16 4.63
C GLN A 233 0.31 -24.49 3.29
N MET A 234 -0.97 -24.13 3.14
CA MET A 234 -1.50 -23.51 1.92
C MET A 234 -1.06 -24.29 0.66
N ASP A 235 -1.24 -25.61 0.69
CA ASP A 235 -0.88 -26.55 -0.39
C ASP A 235 0.62 -26.50 -0.79
N GLY A 236 1.49 -26.23 0.18
CA GLY A 236 2.94 -26.13 -0.02
C GLY A 236 3.41 -24.83 -0.64
N ILE A 237 2.51 -23.88 -0.88
CA ILE A 237 2.81 -22.60 -1.53
C ILE A 237 3.35 -21.56 -0.54
N ARG A 238 2.85 -21.57 0.69
CA ARG A 238 3.38 -20.69 1.75
C ARG A 238 3.41 -21.46 3.07
N GLY A 239 4.61 -21.84 3.50
CA GLY A 239 4.84 -22.62 4.71
C GLY A 239 4.70 -21.81 6.00
N GLY A 240 4.59 -22.53 7.13
CA GLY A 240 4.42 -21.98 8.46
C GLY A 240 2.98 -22.06 8.96
N THR A 241 2.82 -22.47 10.24
CA THR A 241 1.50 -22.54 10.89
C THR A 241 0.76 -21.22 10.74
N GLU A 242 -0.49 -21.30 10.33
CA GLU A 242 -1.32 -20.12 10.04
C GLU A 242 -1.59 -19.31 11.30
N ASN A 243 -1.42 -18.00 11.19
CA ASN A 243 -1.64 -17.07 12.28
C ASN A 243 -3.15 -16.78 12.41
N VAL A 244 -3.89 -17.74 12.94
CA VAL A 244 -5.35 -17.72 12.98
C VAL A 244 -5.90 -16.44 13.61
N PRO A 245 -5.44 -15.99 14.80
CA PRO A 245 -5.99 -14.77 15.40
C PRO A 245 -5.91 -13.56 14.48
N TYR A 246 -4.75 -13.36 13.83
CA TYR A 246 -4.53 -12.22 12.95
C TYR A 246 -5.29 -12.33 11.62
N ILE A 247 -5.49 -13.55 11.12
CA ILE A 247 -6.31 -13.80 9.93
C ILE A 247 -7.79 -13.46 10.21
N MET A 248 -8.29 -13.83 11.39
CA MET A 248 -9.65 -13.45 11.81
C MET A 248 -9.81 -11.95 11.96
N GLY A 249 -8.80 -11.28 12.56
CA GLY A 249 -8.73 -9.82 12.62
C GLY A 249 -8.72 -9.17 11.23
N LEU A 250 -7.95 -9.71 10.29
CA LEU A 250 -7.90 -9.22 8.91
C LEU A 250 -9.26 -9.37 8.21
N ALA A 251 -9.91 -10.51 8.31
CA ALA A 251 -11.24 -10.73 7.74
C ALA A 251 -12.26 -9.73 8.30
N LYS A 252 -12.24 -9.47 9.62
CA LYS A 252 -13.10 -8.46 10.24
C LYS A 252 -12.79 -7.04 9.74
N ALA A 253 -11.51 -6.70 9.58
CA ALA A 253 -11.11 -5.41 9.05
C ALA A 253 -11.56 -5.22 7.59
N VAL A 254 -11.51 -6.28 6.78
CA VAL A 254 -12.02 -6.30 5.40
C VAL A 254 -13.53 -6.06 5.35
N ASP A 255 -14.30 -6.70 6.22
CA ASP A 255 -15.75 -6.46 6.29
C ASP A 255 -16.06 -4.99 6.64
N ILE A 256 -15.35 -4.42 7.61
CA ILE A 256 -15.50 -3.01 7.99
C ILE A 256 -15.10 -2.09 6.81
N ALA A 257 -14.02 -2.39 6.13
CA ALA A 257 -13.55 -1.59 4.98
C ALA A 257 -14.57 -1.60 3.84
N ARG A 258 -15.19 -2.76 3.54
CA ARG A 258 -16.27 -2.86 2.53
C ARG A 258 -17.48 -1.97 2.87
N CYS A 259 -17.89 -1.95 4.13
CA CYS A 259 -18.97 -1.05 4.56
C CYS A 259 -18.58 0.43 4.40
N ASN A 260 -17.31 0.79 4.60
CA ASN A 260 -16.82 2.15 4.46
C ASN A 260 -16.62 2.57 3.00
N LEU A 261 -16.50 1.62 2.07
CA LEU A 261 -16.47 1.89 0.62
C LEU A 261 -17.85 2.33 0.10
N ASP A 262 -18.91 2.31 0.94
CA ASP A 262 -20.16 2.97 0.60
C ASP A 262 -19.88 4.44 0.25
N LYS A 263 -20.49 4.88 -0.84
CA LYS A 263 -20.26 6.19 -1.47
C LYS A 263 -20.33 7.36 -0.49
N HIS A 264 -21.17 7.28 0.54
CA HIS A 264 -21.33 8.34 1.55
C HIS A 264 -20.06 8.54 2.42
N CYS A 265 -19.41 7.47 2.86
CA CYS A 265 -18.22 7.58 3.70
C CYS A 265 -16.99 8.08 2.89
N ILE A 266 -16.82 7.61 1.66
CA ILE A 266 -15.71 8.06 0.79
C ILE A 266 -15.87 9.52 0.38
N PHE A 267 -17.08 9.96 0.06
CA PHE A 267 -17.32 11.38 -0.26
C PHE A 267 -17.01 12.26 0.94
N SER A 268 -17.44 11.89 2.14
CA SER A 268 -17.19 12.67 3.35
C SER A 268 -15.68 12.88 3.60
N ILE A 269 -14.86 11.82 3.55
CA ILE A 269 -13.41 11.95 3.75
C ILE A 269 -12.73 12.73 2.61
N THR A 270 -13.20 12.55 1.38
CA THR A 270 -12.69 13.28 0.21
C THR A 270 -12.99 14.77 0.33
N ASP A 271 -14.16 15.17 0.81
CA ASP A 271 -14.53 16.55 1.01
C ASP A 271 -13.69 17.22 2.11
N VAL A 272 -13.48 16.53 3.23
CA VAL A 272 -12.60 16.99 4.31
C VAL A 272 -11.15 17.14 3.82
N ARG A 273 -10.65 16.16 3.05
CA ARG A 273 -9.33 16.23 2.41
C ARG A 273 -9.22 17.44 1.48
N ASN A 274 -10.19 17.66 0.61
CA ASN A 274 -10.17 18.77 -0.34
C ASN A 274 -10.25 20.12 0.37
N TYR A 275 -11.02 20.19 1.45
CA TYR A 275 -11.07 21.34 2.33
C TYR A 275 -9.71 21.61 2.95
N PHE A 276 -9.08 20.59 3.53
CA PHE A 276 -7.74 20.71 4.15
C PHE A 276 -6.67 21.17 3.15
N ILE A 277 -6.68 20.63 1.92
CA ILE A 277 -5.76 21.08 0.86
C ILE A 277 -5.95 22.58 0.59
N ARG A 278 -7.19 23.05 0.44
CA ARG A 278 -7.49 24.47 0.16
C ARG A 278 -7.02 25.36 1.30
N GLU A 279 -7.35 25.03 2.54
CA GLU A 279 -6.91 25.83 3.70
C GLU A 279 -5.37 25.92 3.82
N LEU A 280 -4.65 24.84 3.44
CA LEU A 280 -3.19 24.86 3.39
C LEU A 280 -2.65 25.69 2.22
N GLU A 281 -3.33 25.68 1.06
CA GLU A 281 -2.98 26.55 -0.08
C GLU A 281 -3.21 28.03 0.26
N ASP A 282 -4.25 28.37 1.00
CA ASP A 282 -4.55 29.74 1.43
C ASP A 282 -3.46 30.33 2.35
N ILE A 283 -2.71 29.51 3.07
CA ILE A 283 -1.54 29.92 3.86
C ILE A 283 -0.21 29.83 3.10
N GLY A 284 -0.24 29.65 1.77
CA GLY A 284 0.90 29.69 0.86
C GLY A 284 1.61 28.37 0.61
N CYS A 285 1.03 27.25 1.01
CA CYS A 285 1.56 25.93 0.68
C CYS A 285 1.15 25.50 -0.72
N GLN A 286 1.82 24.48 -1.28
CA GLN A 286 1.56 23.94 -2.61
C GLN A 286 1.23 22.46 -2.54
N LEU A 287 0.18 22.03 -3.27
CA LEU A 287 -0.16 20.61 -3.40
C LEU A 287 0.88 19.89 -4.25
N VAL A 288 1.38 18.73 -3.77
CA VAL A 288 2.24 17.81 -4.53
C VAL A 288 1.42 16.63 -5.01
N GLY A 289 1.62 16.24 -6.28
CA GLY A 289 0.83 15.20 -6.95
C GLY A 289 -0.53 15.70 -7.46
N PRO A 290 -1.40 14.82 -7.98
CA PRO A 290 -2.62 15.22 -8.67
C PRO A 290 -3.70 15.69 -7.71
N ARG A 291 -4.60 16.56 -8.16
CA ARG A 291 -5.80 16.95 -7.41
C ARG A 291 -6.93 15.93 -7.59
N LYS A 292 -7.06 15.37 -8.79
CA LYS A 292 -7.94 14.23 -9.13
C LYS A 292 -7.14 12.94 -9.13
N TYR A 293 -7.80 11.79 -9.05
CA TYR A 293 -7.14 10.47 -9.00
C TYR A 293 -6.12 10.39 -7.86
N ARG A 294 -6.55 10.85 -6.70
CA ARG A 294 -5.79 10.86 -5.44
C ARG A 294 -6.52 10.05 -4.39
N LEU A 295 -5.78 9.34 -3.54
CA LEU A 295 -6.32 8.66 -2.36
C LEU A 295 -7.23 9.61 -1.55
N PRO A 296 -8.40 9.16 -1.09
CA PRO A 296 -9.40 10.02 -0.44
C PRO A 296 -8.89 10.68 0.85
N ASN A 297 -7.87 10.13 1.45
CA ASN A 297 -7.32 10.55 2.74
C ASN A 297 -5.92 11.21 2.66
N ASN A 298 -5.32 11.31 1.47
CA ASN A 298 -3.94 11.79 1.32
C ASN A 298 -3.88 13.30 1.03
N VAL A 299 -3.07 14.02 1.80
CA VAL A 299 -2.71 15.42 1.62
C VAL A 299 -1.18 15.54 1.63
N CYS A 300 -0.58 15.70 0.46
CA CYS A 300 0.86 15.86 0.30
C CYS A 300 1.15 17.32 -0.08
N ILE A 301 1.83 18.05 0.79
CA ILE A 301 1.97 19.51 0.72
C ILE A 301 3.43 19.90 0.80
N MET A 302 3.86 20.78 -0.11
CA MET A 302 5.13 21.48 -0.05
C MET A 302 4.95 22.83 0.64
N PHE A 303 5.68 23.05 1.72
CA PHE A 303 5.68 24.31 2.45
C PHE A 303 6.49 25.40 1.73
N PRO A 304 6.24 26.69 1.99
CA PRO A 304 7.00 27.79 1.38
C PRO A 304 8.49 27.69 1.65
N LYS A 305 9.31 28.40 0.86
CA LYS A 305 10.76 28.48 1.07
C LYS A 305 11.09 29.03 2.46
N GLY A 306 12.08 28.42 3.11
CA GLY A 306 12.53 28.77 4.47
C GLY A 306 11.97 27.86 5.57
N TYR A 307 11.16 26.84 5.23
CA TYR A 307 10.67 25.84 6.18
C TYR A 307 11.25 24.46 5.84
N GLY A 308 11.99 23.86 6.75
CA GLY A 308 12.50 22.48 6.62
C GLY A 308 11.45 21.46 7.07
N GLY A 309 11.30 20.36 6.34
CA GLY A 309 10.31 19.31 6.68
C GLY A 309 10.58 18.64 8.03
N GLU A 310 11.83 18.40 8.39
CA GLU A 310 12.18 17.86 9.71
C GLU A 310 11.84 18.83 10.85
N GLU A 311 12.15 20.12 10.66
CA GLU A 311 11.83 21.15 11.64
C GLU A 311 10.32 21.30 11.80
N LEU A 312 9.57 21.28 10.68
CA LEU A 312 8.10 21.26 10.70
C LEU A 312 7.56 20.05 11.45
N LEU A 313 8.13 18.85 11.23
CA LEU A 313 7.74 17.63 11.96
C LEU A 313 7.87 17.80 13.46
N TYR A 314 9.01 18.30 13.95
CA TYR A 314 9.22 18.55 15.38
C TYR A 314 8.23 19.57 15.94
N MET A 315 8.01 20.68 15.23
CA MET A 315 7.06 21.71 15.66
C MET A 315 5.63 21.19 15.72
N PHE A 316 5.22 20.40 14.72
CA PHE A 316 3.88 19.79 14.68
C PHE A 316 3.72 18.74 15.77
N ASP A 317 4.74 17.90 16.01
CA ASP A 317 4.73 16.91 17.08
C ASP A 317 4.57 17.55 18.46
N MET A 318 5.31 18.61 18.74
CA MET A 318 5.17 19.41 19.97
C MET A 318 3.78 20.04 20.11
N SER A 319 3.12 20.33 19.00
CA SER A 319 1.76 20.89 18.93
C SER A 319 0.66 19.83 18.89
N GLY A 320 1.01 18.54 19.04
CA GLY A 320 0.05 17.44 19.07
C GLY A 320 -0.39 16.97 17.67
N ILE A 321 0.25 17.42 16.58
CA ILE A 321 -0.07 17.00 15.21
C ILE A 321 0.96 15.98 14.73
N LYS A 322 0.55 14.72 14.54
CA LYS A 322 1.42 13.62 14.10
C LYS A 322 1.32 13.46 12.58
N VAL A 323 2.41 13.73 11.87
CA VAL A 323 2.51 13.72 10.40
C VAL A 323 3.82 13.06 9.96
N SER A 324 4.04 12.95 8.66
CA SER A 324 5.25 12.35 8.10
C SER A 324 5.85 13.25 7.01
N THR A 325 7.16 13.20 6.83
CA THR A 325 7.82 13.63 5.59
C THR A 325 7.97 12.42 4.66
N GLY A 326 8.12 12.63 3.37
CA GLY A 326 8.39 11.55 2.39
C GLY A 326 9.61 10.69 2.75
N SER A 327 10.56 11.25 3.53
CA SER A 327 11.75 10.55 4.01
C SER A 327 11.54 9.71 5.27
N ALA A 328 10.35 9.67 5.87
CA ALA A 328 10.11 9.00 7.17
C ALA A 328 10.37 7.47 7.13
N CYS A 329 10.31 6.82 5.97
CA CYS A 329 10.76 5.43 5.81
C CYS A 329 12.30 5.28 5.82
N ASN A 330 13.03 6.38 5.74
CA ASN A 330 14.50 6.48 5.79
C ASN A 330 14.98 7.26 7.02
N SER A 331 14.40 6.99 8.19
CA SER A 331 14.66 7.70 9.46
C SER A 331 16.16 7.80 9.86
N HIS A 332 17.05 7.19 9.11
CA HIS A 332 18.51 7.25 9.27
C HIS A 332 19.27 7.89 8.09
N SER A 333 18.60 8.27 7.00
CA SER A 333 19.24 8.97 5.88
C SER A 333 18.73 10.41 5.77
N LYS A 334 19.65 11.35 5.64
CA LYS A 334 19.35 12.77 5.35
C LYS A 334 18.99 13.00 3.88
N GLU A 335 18.75 11.95 3.12
CA GLU A 335 18.43 12.06 1.70
C GLU A 335 16.95 12.39 1.49
N PRO A 336 16.63 13.32 0.58
CA PRO A 336 15.28 13.60 0.18
C PRO A 336 14.56 12.37 -0.38
N SER A 337 13.24 12.35 -0.30
CA SER A 337 12.43 11.27 -0.86
C SER A 337 12.73 11.03 -2.35
N TYR A 338 13.06 9.79 -2.70
CA TYR A 338 13.26 9.39 -4.10
C TYR A 338 11.95 9.54 -4.91
N VAL A 339 10.79 9.42 -4.26
CA VAL A 339 9.48 9.66 -4.89
C VAL A 339 9.39 11.12 -5.31
N MET A 340 9.65 12.07 -4.40
CA MET A 340 9.61 13.50 -4.70
C MET A 340 10.61 13.88 -5.81
N LYS A 341 11.80 13.28 -5.81
CA LYS A 341 12.80 13.47 -6.88
C LYS A 341 12.30 12.91 -8.22
N ALA A 342 11.63 11.76 -8.21
CA ALA A 342 11.05 11.19 -9.42
C ALA A 342 9.91 12.03 -10.01
N LEU A 343 9.20 12.81 -9.17
CA LEU A 343 8.21 13.80 -9.59
C LEU A 343 8.86 15.08 -10.14
N GLY A 344 10.18 15.21 -10.10
CA GLY A 344 10.92 16.36 -10.63
C GLY A 344 11.20 17.47 -9.63
N LEU A 345 10.94 17.27 -8.33
CA LEU A 345 11.28 18.24 -7.29
C LEU A 345 12.80 18.24 -7.07
N THR A 346 13.36 19.44 -6.84
CA THR A 346 14.73 19.61 -6.35
C THR A 346 14.87 19.08 -4.92
N ASP A 347 16.10 18.85 -4.46
CA ASP A 347 16.36 18.40 -3.09
C ASP A 347 15.81 19.41 -2.05
N GLU A 348 15.94 20.72 -2.32
CA GLU A 348 15.38 21.79 -1.48
C GLU A 348 13.84 21.72 -1.40
N GLU A 349 13.18 21.48 -2.52
CA GLU A 349 11.72 21.37 -2.58
C GLU A 349 11.23 20.08 -1.91
N ALA A 350 11.86 18.95 -2.20
CA ALA A 350 11.54 17.65 -1.61
C ALA A 350 11.67 17.67 -0.08
N ASN A 351 12.66 18.39 0.46
CA ASN A 351 12.86 18.55 1.90
C ASN A 351 11.81 19.43 2.58
N ARG A 352 10.96 20.13 1.84
CA ARG A 352 9.85 20.96 2.36
C ARG A 352 8.49 20.28 2.28
N VAL A 353 8.47 19.03 1.81
CA VAL A 353 7.23 18.27 1.64
C VAL A 353 6.84 17.57 2.94
N VAL A 354 5.61 17.78 3.36
CA VAL A 354 4.97 17.08 4.49
C VAL A 354 3.73 16.33 3.98
N ARG A 355 3.59 15.09 4.41
CA ARG A 355 2.42 14.27 4.14
C ARG A 355 1.52 14.21 5.36
N PHE A 356 0.26 14.52 5.15
CA PHE A 356 -0.83 14.27 6.09
C PHE A 356 -1.72 13.16 5.52
N THR A 357 -2.13 12.23 6.36
CA THR A 357 -3.08 11.19 5.97
C THR A 357 -4.20 11.14 7.01
N ILE A 358 -5.34 11.72 6.65
CA ILE A 358 -6.48 11.86 7.55
C ILE A 358 -7.21 10.52 7.73
N SER A 359 -7.99 10.40 8.78
CA SER A 359 -8.93 9.31 9.05
C SER A 359 -10.38 9.80 8.94
N SER A 360 -11.33 8.88 8.89
CA SER A 360 -12.76 9.20 8.70
C SER A 360 -13.41 9.91 9.89
N ASP A 361 -12.74 9.98 11.02
CA ASP A 361 -13.19 10.67 12.25
C ASP A 361 -12.76 12.15 12.30
N ILE A 362 -11.93 12.61 11.36
CA ILE A 362 -11.52 14.02 11.26
C ILE A 362 -12.64 14.85 10.61
N SER A 363 -13.09 15.89 11.31
CA SER A 363 -14.12 16.82 10.86
C SER A 363 -13.54 18.09 10.24
N PHE A 364 -14.38 18.88 9.55
CA PHE A 364 -14.03 20.22 9.08
C PHE A 364 -13.60 21.16 10.23
N SER A 365 -14.23 21.01 11.42
CA SER A 365 -13.86 21.79 12.60
C SER A 365 -12.46 21.44 13.10
N ASP A 366 -12.07 20.15 13.02
CA ASP A 366 -10.72 19.73 13.37
C ASP A 366 -9.71 20.26 12.39
N ILE A 367 -10.00 20.25 11.08
CA ILE A 367 -9.13 20.86 10.06
C ILE A 367 -8.87 22.32 10.36
N ASN A 368 -9.89 23.11 10.73
CA ASN A 368 -9.70 24.52 11.08
C ASN A 368 -8.75 24.71 12.26
N LYS A 369 -8.84 23.85 13.28
CA LYS A 369 -7.93 23.88 14.43
C LYS A 369 -6.51 23.49 14.03
N ILE A 370 -6.36 22.44 13.21
CA ILE A 370 -5.08 21.94 12.70
C ILE A 370 -4.39 23.04 11.88
N VAL A 371 -5.08 23.66 10.92
CA VAL A 371 -4.50 24.71 10.06
C VAL A 371 -4.07 25.92 10.89
N LYS A 372 -4.90 26.37 11.84
CA LYS A 372 -4.55 27.47 12.74
C LYS A 372 -3.29 27.16 13.57
N GLU A 373 -3.12 25.92 14.00
CA GLU A 373 -1.93 25.50 14.75
C GLU A 373 -0.70 25.40 13.82
N ILE A 374 -0.87 24.94 12.57
CA ILE A 374 0.17 24.95 11.54
C ILE A 374 0.65 26.39 11.28
N GLU A 375 -0.27 27.36 11.11
CA GLU A 375 0.08 28.77 10.95
C GLU A 375 0.87 29.30 12.15
N ARG A 376 0.48 28.93 13.38
CA ARG A 376 1.19 29.31 14.60
C ARG A 376 2.63 28.76 14.60
N CYS A 377 2.81 27.49 14.23
CA CYS A 377 4.12 26.88 14.11
C CYS A 377 4.98 27.59 13.06
N MET A 378 4.41 27.90 11.90
CA MET A 378 5.10 28.63 10.82
C MET A 378 5.55 30.03 11.26
N LYS A 379 4.77 30.74 12.07
CA LYS A 379 5.15 32.07 12.62
C LYS A 379 6.34 31.92 13.56
N ILE A 380 6.29 30.97 14.51
CA ILE A 380 7.39 30.74 15.47
C ILE A 380 8.71 30.40 14.76
N MET A 381 8.67 29.67 13.65
CA MET A 381 9.88 29.31 12.88
C MET A 381 10.48 30.47 12.08
N ARG A 382 9.72 31.57 11.89
CA ARG A 382 10.20 32.79 11.19
C ARG A 382 10.85 33.82 12.12
N ASP A 383 10.42 33.83 13.39
CA ASP A 383 10.92 34.72 14.43
C ASP A 383 12.22 34.16 15.06
#